data_35ebaf62371e70daa787dd42bb04eb12
#
_entry.id   35ebaf62371e70daa787dd42bb04eb12
#
_cell.length_a   1.000
_cell.length_b   1.000
_cell.length_c   1.000
_cell.angle_alpha   90.00
_cell.angle_beta   90.00
_cell.angle_gamma   90.00
#
_symmetry.space_group_name_H-M   'P 1'
#
loop_
_entity.id
_entity.type
_entity.pdbx_description
1 polymer ?
#
loop_
_entity_poly.entity_id
_entity_poly.type
_entity_poly.pdbx_seq_one_letter_code
_entity_poly.pdbx_strand_id
1 'polypeptide(L)'
;MSSSIDATPVISLRDITKDYGDVHVLKGINLDIYPGKVTCILGDNGAGKSTLIKILAGRHKHTSGELLVDGEEVQFSGPKDALEKGIATVYQDLAVVGQMSVWRNFFLGQELTGRFGMLRADEMRRITAEELEKMGVQLDDVEVPIANLSGGQRQVVAIARAVYFGARVIILDEPTAALGVKQSGMVLRFVKAAAERGVGVVLITHNPHHAYLVGSHFVLLNMGEQSLDADYSEVTLEQLTLEMAGGGELDSLNHELRR
;
A
#
# COMPACT_ATOMS: atom_id res chain seq x y z
N MET A 1 -9.55 -10.26 -28.07
CA MET A 1 -8.73 -11.46 -27.79
C MET A 1 -7.73 -11.03 -26.74
N SER A 2 -8.06 -11.25 -25.48
CA SER A 2 -7.24 -10.86 -24.33
C SER A 2 -6.24 -11.99 -24.10
N SER A 3 -4.96 -11.73 -24.35
CA SER A 3 -3.90 -12.61 -23.86
C SER A 3 -3.77 -12.31 -22.36
N SER A 4 -4.41 -13.14 -21.54
CA SER A 4 -4.02 -13.30 -20.15
C SER A 4 -2.57 -13.79 -20.16
N ILE A 5 -1.63 -12.87 -20.06
CA ILE A 5 -0.27 -13.22 -19.67
C ILE A 5 -0.43 -13.80 -18.27
N ASP A 6 -0.15 -15.08 -18.09
CA ASP A 6 0.00 -15.74 -16.79
C ASP A 6 1.16 -15.09 -16.03
N ALA A 7 0.94 -13.90 -15.53
CA ALA A 7 1.91 -13.25 -14.65
C ALA A 7 1.93 -14.01 -13.33
N THR A 8 3.07 -14.53 -12.95
CA THR A 8 3.26 -15.14 -11.63
C THR A 8 3.11 -14.06 -10.56
N PRO A 9 2.34 -14.28 -9.49
CA PRO A 9 2.23 -13.34 -8.40
C PRO A 9 3.58 -13.15 -7.71
N VAL A 10 3.88 -11.93 -7.32
CA VAL A 10 5.08 -11.61 -6.51
C VAL A 10 4.88 -12.10 -5.07
N ILE A 11 3.65 -11.95 -4.56
CA ILE A 11 3.28 -12.43 -3.22
C ILE A 11 2.01 -13.26 -3.35
N SER A 12 1.97 -14.39 -2.64
CA SER A 12 0.77 -15.19 -2.46
C SER A 12 0.54 -15.49 -1.00
N LEU A 13 -0.68 -15.34 -0.55
CA LEU A 13 -1.16 -15.78 0.75
C LEU A 13 -2.10 -16.98 0.52
N ARG A 14 -1.93 -18.04 1.31
CA ARG A 14 -2.76 -19.23 1.26
C ARG A 14 -3.24 -19.60 2.66
N ASP A 15 -4.53 -19.49 2.87
CA ASP A 15 -5.23 -19.80 4.13
C ASP A 15 -4.58 -19.12 5.36
N ILE A 16 -4.16 -17.87 5.21
CA ILE A 16 -3.50 -17.12 6.28
C ILE A 16 -4.48 -16.87 7.42
N THR A 17 -4.13 -17.37 8.60
CA THR A 17 -4.82 -17.04 9.86
C THR A 17 -3.94 -16.22 10.79
N LYS A 18 -4.56 -15.45 11.66
CA LYS A 18 -3.88 -14.76 12.74
C LYS A 18 -4.72 -14.69 14.00
N ASP A 19 -4.15 -15.25 15.06
CA ASP A 19 -4.74 -15.24 16.40
C ASP A 19 -3.90 -14.42 17.38
N TYR A 20 -4.57 -13.75 18.30
CA TYR A 20 -3.99 -13.10 19.48
C TYR A 20 -4.68 -13.64 20.72
N GLY A 21 -4.07 -14.67 21.33
CA GLY A 21 -4.75 -15.45 22.37
C GLY A 21 -6.00 -16.12 21.81
N ASP A 22 -7.14 -15.88 22.43
CA ASP A 22 -8.42 -16.44 22.01
C ASP A 22 -9.14 -15.63 20.91
N VAL A 23 -8.52 -14.54 20.44
CA VAL A 23 -9.12 -13.66 19.42
C VAL A 23 -8.61 -14.04 18.04
N HIS A 24 -9.50 -14.57 17.18
CA HIS A 24 -9.24 -14.87 15.78
C HIS A 24 -9.43 -13.63 14.91
N VAL A 25 -8.31 -13.00 14.49
CA VAL A 25 -8.32 -11.73 13.75
C VAL A 25 -8.31 -11.94 12.24
N LEU A 26 -7.62 -12.94 11.73
CA LEU A 26 -7.68 -13.36 10.32
C LEU A 26 -8.04 -14.84 10.26
N LYS A 27 -8.92 -15.20 9.33
CA LYS A 27 -9.59 -16.49 9.30
C LYS A 27 -9.51 -17.13 7.91
N GLY A 28 -8.28 -17.41 7.42
CA GLY A 28 -8.07 -18.09 6.15
C GLY A 28 -8.05 -17.13 4.95
N ILE A 29 -7.18 -16.11 5.00
CA ILE A 29 -7.04 -15.13 3.90
C ILE A 29 -6.23 -15.72 2.76
N ASN A 30 -6.80 -15.63 1.55
CA ASN A 30 -6.16 -15.98 0.29
C ASN A 30 -6.00 -14.73 -0.56
N LEU A 31 -4.80 -14.44 -1.06
CA LEU A 31 -4.52 -13.21 -1.79
C LEU A 31 -3.33 -13.40 -2.72
N ASP A 32 -3.46 -12.95 -3.96
CA ASP A 32 -2.36 -12.85 -4.91
C ASP A 32 -2.08 -11.39 -5.26
N ILE A 33 -0.80 -11.00 -5.21
CA ILE A 33 -0.34 -9.66 -5.56
C ILE A 33 0.55 -9.78 -6.79
N TYR A 34 0.10 -9.18 -7.89
CA TYR A 34 0.75 -9.24 -9.18
C TYR A 34 1.58 -8.00 -9.47
N PRO A 35 2.70 -8.13 -10.20
CA PRO A 35 3.47 -6.98 -10.67
C PRO A 35 2.60 -6.13 -11.61
N GLY A 36 2.72 -4.82 -11.50
CA GLY A 36 2.00 -3.89 -12.37
C GLY A 36 0.49 -3.78 -12.12
N LYS A 37 -0.01 -4.39 -11.06
CA LYS A 37 -1.44 -4.31 -10.68
C LYS A 37 -1.62 -3.62 -9.33
N VAL A 38 -2.80 -3.00 -9.15
CA VAL A 38 -3.23 -2.42 -7.89
C VAL A 38 -4.27 -3.34 -7.26
N THR A 39 -3.90 -4.01 -6.18
CA THR A 39 -4.80 -4.82 -5.36
C THR A 39 -5.31 -3.96 -4.21
N CYS A 40 -6.59 -3.69 -4.17
CA CYS A 40 -7.24 -2.89 -3.13
C CYS A 40 -7.77 -3.77 -2.02
N ILE A 41 -7.32 -3.55 -0.78
CA ILE A 41 -7.84 -4.22 0.41
C ILE A 41 -8.75 -3.23 1.13
N LEU A 42 -10.02 -3.56 1.16
CA LEU A 42 -11.11 -2.74 1.69
C LEU A 42 -11.69 -3.36 2.96
N GLY A 43 -12.49 -2.61 3.69
CA GLY A 43 -13.20 -3.06 4.89
C GLY A 43 -13.20 -2.01 5.98
N ASP A 44 -14.06 -2.19 6.96
CA ASP A 44 -14.22 -1.29 8.09
C ASP A 44 -13.07 -1.37 9.11
N ASN A 45 -13.13 -0.49 10.11
CA ASN A 45 -12.23 -0.55 11.25
C ASN A 45 -12.44 -1.87 12.02
N GLY A 46 -11.34 -2.57 12.31
CA GLY A 46 -11.41 -3.88 12.95
C GLY A 46 -11.57 -5.08 12.01
N ALA A 47 -11.74 -4.88 10.70
CA ALA A 47 -11.89 -5.95 9.71
C ALA A 47 -10.66 -6.87 9.54
N GLY A 48 -9.50 -6.51 10.12
CA GLY A 48 -8.26 -7.29 10.01
C GLY A 48 -7.20 -6.69 9.08
N LYS A 49 -7.49 -5.61 8.33
CA LYS A 49 -6.59 -4.96 7.38
C LYS A 49 -5.19 -4.67 7.94
N SER A 50 -5.12 -3.98 9.08
CA SER A 50 -3.84 -3.63 9.72
C SER A 50 -3.05 -4.86 10.19
N THR A 51 -3.71 -5.96 10.52
CA THR A 51 -3.06 -7.22 10.86
C THR A 51 -2.47 -7.86 9.62
N LEU A 52 -3.20 -7.87 8.51
CA LEU A 52 -2.73 -8.38 7.23
C LEU A 52 -1.51 -7.60 6.73
N ILE A 53 -1.55 -6.25 6.80
CA ILE A 53 -0.38 -5.39 6.51
C ILE A 53 0.84 -5.79 7.33
N LYS A 54 0.66 -5.98 8.65
CA LYS A 54 1.77 -6.32 9.54
C LYS A 54 2.39 -7.68 9.22
N ILE A 55 1.61 -8.62 8.70
CA ILE A 55 2.11 -9.91 8.22
C ILE A 55 2.92 -9.70 6.93
N LEU A 56 2.34 -9.04 5.93
CA LEU A 56 3.01 -8.74 4.66
C LEU A 56 4.30 -7.92 4.84
N ALA A 57 4.30 -6.97 5.79
CA ALA A 57 5.44 -6.14 6.14
C ALA A 57 6.47 -6.85 7.04
N GLY A 58 6.27 -8.12 7.38
CA GLY A 58 7.17 -8.88 8.25
C GLY A 58 7.18 -8.43 9.72
N ARG A 59 6.20 -7.64 10.18
CA ARG A 59 6.11 -7.19 11.58
C ARG A 59 5.46 -8.22 12.50
N HIS A 60 4.59 -9.06 11.96
CA HIS A 60 3.93 -10.15 12.67
C HIS A 60 4.01 -11.44 11.87
N LYS A 61 4.19 -12.56 12.57
CA LYS A 61 4.03 -13.88 11.97
C LYS A 61 2.54 -14.21 11.93
N HIS A 62 2.11 -14.89 10.87
CA HIS A 62 0.80 -15.53 10.81
C HIS A 62 0.74 -16.72 11.80
N THR A 63 -0.45 -17.17 12.15
CA THR A 63 -0.66 -18.32 13.04
C THR A 63 -0.62 -19.63 12.26
N SER A 64 -1.29 -19.68 11.10
CA SER A 64 -1.24 -20.79 10.15
C SER A 64 -1.40 -20.29 8.72
N GLY A 65 -1.25 -21.16 7.74
CA GLY A 65 -1.25 -20.85 6.31
C GLY A 65 0.16 -20.63 5.78
N GLU A 66 0.26 -20.22 4.51
CA GLU A 66 1.53 -20.04 3.80
C GLU A 66 1.63 -18.64 3.22
N LEU A 67 2.75 -17.96 3.46
CA LEU A 67 3.15 -16.74 2.77
C LEU A 67 4.25 -17.09 1.78
N LEU A 68 3.98 -16.88 0.49
CA LEU A 68 4.93 -17.14 -0.57
C LEU A 68 5.38 -15.83 -1.23
N VAL A 69 6.66 -15.74 -1.54
CA VAL A 69 7.26 -14.70 -2.38
C VAL A 69 7.94 -15.38 -3.57
N ASP A 70 7.54 -15.01 -4.78
CA ASP A 70 7.98 -15.67 -6.03
C ASP A 70 7.73 -17.20 -6.04
N GLY A 71 6.67 -17.64 -5.37
CA GLY A 71 6.31 -19.06 -5.24
C GLY A 71 7.11 -19.83 -4.19
N GLU A 72 8.03 -19.20 -3.48
CA GLU A 72 8.79 -19.79 -2.38
C GLU A 72 8.17 -19.39 -1.05
N GLU A 73 7.94 -20.36 -0.17
CA GLU A 73 7.46 -20.08 1.19
C GLU A 73 8.50 -19.28 1.97
N VAL A 74 8.05 -18.21 2.62
CA VAL A 74 8.91 -17.33 3.40
C VAL A 74 8.35 -17.11 4.81
N GLN A 75 9.25 -17.00 5.77
CA GLN A 75 8.90 -16.60 7.11
C GLN A 75 9.79 -15.43 7.53
N PHE A 76 9.22 -14.23 7.55
CA PHE A 76 9.98 -13.04 7.95
C PHE A 76 10.26 -13.02 9.44
N SER A 77 11.51 -12.71 9.80
CA SER A 77 11.94 -12.46 11.18
C SER A 77 11.70 -11.00 11.59
N GLY A 78 11.54 -10.10 10.61
CA GLY A 78 11.30 -8.69 10.81
C GLY A 78 11.07 -7.93 9.50
N PRO A 79 10.75 -6.62 9.58
CA PRO A 79 10.49 -5.79 8.41
C PRO A 79 11.67 -5.68 7.43
N LYS A 80 12.89 -5.88 7.92
CA LYS A 80 14.09 -5.87 7.09
C LYS A 80 14.05 -7.01 6.06
N ASP A 81 13.62 -8.19 6.46
CA ASP A 81 13.55 -9.35 5.57
C ASP A 81 12.54 -9.12 4.45
N ALA A 82 11.37 -8.52 4.79
CA ALA A 82 10.37 -8.14 3.79
C ALA A 82 10.93 -7.10 2.81
N LEU A 83 11.65 -6.09 3.31
CA LEU A 83 12.28 -5.07 2.47
C LEU A 83 13.36 -5.67 1.55
N GLU A 84 14.17 -6.62 2.03
CA GLU A 84 15.18 -7.34 1.23
C GLU A 84 14.54 -8.19 0.11
N LYS A 85 13.30 -8.64 0.31
CA LYS A 85 12.48 -9.28 -0.74
C LYS A 85 11.76 -8.28 -1.66
N GLY A 86 12.01 -6.99 -1.47
CA GLY A 86 11.42 -5.91 -2.27
C GLY A 86 10.00 -5.52 -1.86
N ILE A 87 9.58 -5.83 -0.62
CA ILE A 87 8.27 -5.44 -0.08
C ILE A 87 8.46 -4.20 0.80
N ALA A 88 8.01 -3.04 0.32
CA ALA A 88 8.09 -1.78 1.04
C ALA A 88 6.70 -1.38 1.56
N THR A 89 6.64 -0.84 2.78
CA THR A 89 5.37 -0.37 3.38
C THR A 89 5.45 1.13 3.64
N VAL A 90 4.45 1.85 3.16
CA VAL A 90 4.21 3.27 3.46
C VAL A 90 2.99 3.32 4.37
N TYR A 91 3.22 3.60 5.63
CA TYR A 91 2.17 3.69 6.65
C TYR A 91 1.45 5.04 6.58
N GLN A 92 0.25 5.10 7.16
CA GLN A 92 -0.53 6.32 7.30
C GLN A 92 0.28 7.43 8.00
N ASP A 93 0.93 7.09 9.11
CA ASP A 93 1.92 7.95 9.74
C ASP A 93 3.28 7.77 9.04
N LEU A 94 3.61 8.73 8.20
CA LEU A 94 4.84 8.68 7.41
C LEU A 94 6.07 8.74 8.32
N ALA A 95 6.98 7.81 8.11
CA ALA A 95 8.28 7.77 8.79
C ALA A 95 9.22 8.84 8.18
N VAL A 96 8.88 10.11 8.37
CA VAL A 96 9.67 11.25 7.88
C VAL A 96 10.17 12.14 9.04
N VAL A 97 11.35 12.71 8.88
CA VAL A 97 11.91 13.67 9.83
C VAL A 97 11.58 15.07 9.36
N GLY A 98 10.57 15.71 9.95
CA GLY A 98 9.96 16.94 9.47
C GLY A 98 10.93 18.10 9.20
N GLN A 99 11.95 18.27 10.04
CA GLN A 99 12.95 19.32 9.93
C GLN A 99 14.08 19.03 8.92
N MET A 100 14.17 17.77 8.45
CA MET A 100 15.11 17.42 7.39
C MET A 100 14.58 17.82 6.03
N SER A 101 15.48 18.15 5.11
CA SER A 101 15.16 18.42 3.71
C SER A 101 14.51 17.21 3.02
N VAL A 102 13.80 17.46 1.94
CA VAL A 102 13.14 16.42 1.14
C VAL A 102 14.14 15.37 0.66
N TRP A 103 15.29 15.79 0.09
CA TRP A 103 16.29 14.87 -0.39
C TRP A 103 16.93 14.02 0.72
N ARG A 104 17.10 14.57 1.93
CA ARG A 104 17.61 13.79 3.07
C ARG A 104 16.59 12.76 3.54
N ASN A 105 15.31 13.12 3.58
CA ASN A 105 14.25 12.15 3.87
C ASN A 105 14.17 11.07 2.80
N PHE A 106 14.37 11.41 1.52
CA PHE A 106 14.34 10.46 0.41
C PHE A 106 15.42 9.38 0.57
N PHE A 107 16.63 9.76 0.97
CA PHE A 107 17.77 8.87 1.13
C PHE A 107 18.01 8.39 2.57
N LEU A 108 17.15 8.73 3.52
CA LEU A 108 17.34 8.40 4.95
C LEU A 108 17.57 6.91 5.17
N GLY A 109 18.77 6.55 5.69
CA GLY A 109 19.19 5.15 5.91
C GLY A 109 19.67 4.41 4.65
N GLN A 110 19.75 5.09 3.50
CA GLN A 110 20.32 4.57 2.25
C GLN A 110 21.10 5.69 1.52
N GLU A 111 21.88 6.43 2.29
CA GLU A 111 22.64 7.57 1.79
C GLU A 111 23.74 7.14 0.81
N LEU A 112 23.87 7.88 -0.29
CA LEU A 112 24.97 7.67 -1.24
C LEU A 112 26.26 8.22 -0.66
N THR A 113 27.24 7.34 -0.49
CA THR A 113 28.55 7.73 0.02
C THR A 113 29.63 7.57 -1.05
N GLY A 114 30.56 8.49 -1.05
CA GLY A 114 31.76 8.43 -1.87
C GLY A 114 32.94 7.81 -1.14
N ARG A 115 34.12 8.05 -1.68
CA ARG A 115 35.39 7.61 -1.07
C ARG A 115 35.52 8.27 0.33
N PHE A 116 35.96 7.50 1.30
CA PHE A 116 36.06 7.90 2.72
C PHE A 116 34.74 8.18 3.45
N GLY A 117 33.59 7.67 2.97
CA GLY A 117 32.31 7.82 3.67
C GLY A 117 31.67 9.22 3.54
N MET A 118 32.19 10.10 2.70
CA MET A 118 31.59 11.43 2.48
C MET A 118 30.29 11.30 1.69
N LEU A 119 29.27 12.04 2.10
CA LEU A 119 27.96 12.07 1.42
C LEU A 119 28.09 12.69 0.03
N ARG A 120 27.48 12.03 -0.97
CA ARG A 120 27.34 12.55 -2.33
C ARG A 120 26.07 13.42 -2.44
N ALA A 121 26.05 14.51 -1.64
CA ALA A 121 24.85 15.33 -1.44
C ALA A 121 24.27 15.90 -2.75
N ASP A 122 25.12 16.42 -3.64
CA ASP A 122 24.66 16.99 -4.94
C ASP A 122 23.98 15.95 -5.81
N GLU A 123 24.51 14.72 -5.81
CA GLU A 123 23.92 13.63 -6.56
C GLU A 123 22.58 13.18 -5.94
N MET A 124 22.50 13.08 -4.63
CA MET A 124 21.24 12.75 -3.92
C MET A 124 20.17 13.81 -4.19
N ARG A 125 20.52 15.12 -4.20
CA ARG A 125 19.58 16.20 -4.56
C ARG A 125 19.05 16.04 -5.98
N ARG A 126 19.97 15.87 -6.94
CA ARG A 126 19.62 15.68 -8.35
C ARG A 126 18.70 14.48 -8.54
N ILE A 127 19.06 13.33 -8.00
CA ILE A 127 18.24 12.11 -8.08
C ILE A 127 16.87 12.34 -7.47
N THR A 128 16.78 12.95 -6.29
CA THR A 128 15.49 13.22 -5.64
C THR A 128 14.59 14.08 -6.52
N ALA A 129 15.14 15.17 -7.09
CA ALA A 129 14.37 16.04 -7.97
C ALA A 129 13.88 15.29 -9.22
N GLU A 130 14.77 14.54 -9.89
CA GLU A 130 14.46 13.75 -11.08
C GLU A 130 13.40 12.67 -10.82
N GLU A 131 13.50 11.96 -9.69
CA GLU A 131 12.53 10.91 -9.37
C GLU A 131 11.15 11.48 -9.04
N LEU A 132 11.11 12.61 -8.31
CA LEU A 132 9.84 13.29 -8.04
C LEU A 132 9.22 13.87 -9.32
N GLU A 133 10.02 14.44 -10.21
CA GLU A 133 9.55 14.94 -11.51
C GLU A 133 9.00 13.82 -12.40
N LYS A 134 9.72 12.68 -12.51
CA LYS A 134 9.25 11.48 -13.23
C LYS A 134 7.92 10.96 -12.70
N MET A 135 7.65 11.21 -11.44
CA MET A 135 6.39 10.88 -10.78
C MET A 135 5.36 12.02 -10.93
N GLY A 136 5.69 13.16 -11.59
CA GLY A 136 4.81 14.31 -11.85
C GLY A 136 4.68 15.27 -10.66
N VAL A 137 5.60 15.23 -9.68
CA VAL A 137 5.73 16.27 -8.65
C VAL A 137 6.92 17.17 -8.98
N GLN A 138 6.61 18.40 -9.33
CA GLN A 138 7.62 19.45 -9.41
C GLN A 138 7.73 20.12 -8.03
N LEU A 139 8.93 20.07 -7.47
CA LEU A 139 9.33 20.86 -6.33
C LEU A 139 10.34 21.87 -6.82
N ASP A 140 10.13 23.13 -6.45
CA ASP A 140 11.06 24.22 -6.81
C ASP A 140 12.43 23.99 -6.16
N ASP A 141 12.44 23.38 -4.97
CA ASP A 141 13.66 23.09 -4.22
C ASP A 141 13.48 21.85 -3.34
N VAL A 142 14.40 20.88 -3.45
CA VAL A 142 14.44 19.67 -2.60
C VAL A 142 15.18 19.90 -1.27
N GLU A 143 15.75 21.08 -1.05
CA GLU A 143 16.39 21.50 0.21
C GLU A 143 15.36 21.92 1.28
N VAL A 144 14.14 22.25 0.89
CA VAL A 144 13.11 22.64 1.86
C VAL A 144 12.85 21.51 2.86
N PRO A 145 12.59 21.83 4.13
CA PRO A 145 12.14 20.85 5.12
C PRO A 145 10.88 20.12 4.63
N ILE A 146 10.84 18.79 4.79
CA ILE A 146 9.70 18.00 4.31
C ILE A 146 8.39 18.38 5.02
N ALA A 147 8.46 18.96 6.22
CA ALA A 147 7.31 19.52 6.93
C ALA A 147 6.61 20.64 6.15
N ASN A 148 7.30 21.37 5.27
CA ASN A 148 6.74 22.44 4.45
C ASN A 148 5.90 21.91 3.28
N LEU A 149 6.01 20.63 2.97
CA LEU A 149 5.22 19.99 1.93
C LEU A 149 3.78 19.72 2.39
N SER A 150 2.84 19.75 1.46
CA SER A 150 1.48 19.30 1.72
C SER A 150 1.46 17.79 2.06
N GLY A 151 0.40 17.33 2.74
CA GLY A 151 0.25 15.91 3.08
C GLY A 151 0.39 14.98 1.86
N GLY A 152 -0.26 15.34 0.75
CA GLY A 152 -0.15 14.58 -0.50
C GLY A 152 1.27 14.56 -1.08
N GLN A 153 1.99 15.70 -1.03
CA GLN A 153 3.39 15.74 -1.48
C GLN A 153 4.29 14.86 -0.61
N ARG A 154 4.12 14.87 0.71
CA ARG A 154 4.87 13.97 1.61
C ARG A 154 4.61 12.50 1.29
N GLN A 155 3.35 12.14 1.02
CA GLN A 155 2.97 10.78 0.62
C GLN A 155 3.68 10.36 -0.66
N VAL A 156 3.72 11.26 -1.65
CA VAL A 156 4.41 11.02 -2.91
C VAL A 156 5.90 10.83 -2.72
N VAL A 157 6.56 11.63 -1.89
CA VAL A 157 7.99 11.43 -1.59
C VAL A 157 8.24 10.03 -1.01
N ALA A 158 7.37 9.55 -0.11
CA ALA A 158 7.50 8.22 0.46
C ALA A 158 7.30 7.10 -0.58
N ILE A 159 6.33 7.25 -1.48
CA ILE A 159 6.09 6.29 -2.57
C ILE A 159 7.26 6.31 -3.57
N ALA A 160 7.70 7.49 -4.01
CA ALA A 160 8.80 7.64 -4.95
C ALA A 160 10.10 7.03 -4.40
N ARG A 161 10.37 7.25 -3.11
CA ARG A 161 11.48 6.62 -2.41
C ARG A 161 11.41 5.09 -2.48
N ALA A 162 10.25 4.50 -2.16
CA ALA A 162 10.08 3.06 -2.20
C ALA A 162 10.33 2.49 -3.62
N VAL A 163 9.80 3.15 -4.65
CA VAL A 163 10.03 2.77 -6.07
C VAL A 163 11.50 2.88 -6.43
N TYR A 164 12.16 4.00 -6.10
CA TYR A 164 13.56 4.25 -6.43
C TYR A 164 14.50 3.19 -5.82
N PHE A 165 14.26 2.78 -4.58
CA PHE A 165 15.05 1.76 -3.89
C PHE A 165 14.65 0.32 -4.24
N GLY A 166 13.91 0.14 -5.34
CA GLY A 166 13.70 -1.17 -5.95
C GLY A 166 12.57 -1.99 -5.33
N ALA A 167 11.57 -1.33 -4.72
CA ALA A 167 10.39 -2.05 -4.26
C ALA A 167 9.69 -2.74 -5.45
N ARG A 168 9.45 -4.03 -5.31
CA ARG A 168 8.67 -4.86 -6.23
C ARG A 168 7.19 -4.84 -5.88
N VAL A 169 6.91 -4.69 -4.58
CA VAL A 169 5.58 -4.49 -4.03
C VAL A 169 5.62 -3.33 -3.04
N ILE A 170 4.66 -2.42 -3.18
CA ILE A 170 4.45 -1.32 -2.23
C ILE A 170 3.10 -1.49 -1.56
N ILE A 171 3.11 -1.53 -0.22
CA ILE A 171 1.91 -1.54 0.60
C ILE A 171 1.65 -0.12 1.06
N LEU A 172 0.48 0.42 0.75
CA LEU A 172 0.04 1.77 1.09
C LEU A 172 -1.12 1.68 2.08
N ASP A 173 -0.86 2.09 3.32
CA ASP A 173 -1.85 2.04 4.40
C ASP A 173 -2.55 3.40 4.51
N GLU A 174 -3.81 3.46 4.06
CA GLU A 174 -4.68 4.64 4.06
C GLU A 174 -3.99 5.91 3.49
N PRO A 175 -3.36 5.86 2.29
CA PRO A 175 -2.48 6.93 1.82
C PRO A 175 -3.23 8.22 1.48
N THR A 176 -4.55 8.19 1.41
CA THR A 176 -5.41 9.34 1.12
C THR A 176 -6.23 9.81 2.32
N ALA A 177 -6.06 9.17 3.50
CA ALA A 177 -6.73 9.58 4.72
C ALA A 177 -6.33 11.02 5.11
N ALA A 178 -7.31 11.80 5.56
CA ALA A 178 -7.13 13.19 5.95
C ALA A 178 -6.57 14.14 4.86
N LEU A 179 -6.63 13.74 3.58
CA LEU A 179 -6.24 14.56 2.45
C LEU A 179 -7.47 15.17 1.76
N GLY A 180 -7.32 16.42 1.29
CA GLY A 180 -8.33 17.04 0.42
C GLY A 180 -8.35 16.41 -0.98
N VAL A 181 -9.43 16.63 -1.74
CA VAL A 181 -9.68 16.01 -3.05
C VAL A 181 -8.50 16.14 -4.02
N LYS A 182 -7.90 17.34 -4.12
CA LYS A 182 -6.75 17.56 -5.01
C LYS A 182 -5.52 16.74 -4.59
N GLN A 183 -5.27 16.65 -3.29
CA GLN A 183 -4.13 15.90 -2.74
C GLN A 183 -4.34 14.40 -2.90
N SER A 184 -5.54 13.89 -2.61
CA SER A 184 -5.91 12.50 -2.85
C SER A 184 -5.77 12.13 -4.33
N GLY A 185 -6.26 12.97 -5.23
CA GLY A 185 -6.10 12.77 -6.67
C GLY A 185 -4.65 12.74 -7.12
N MET A 186 -3.77 13.53 -6.49
CA MET A 186 -2.33 13.45 -6.70
C MET A 186 -1.81 12.06 -6.28
N VAL A 187 -2.03 11.64 -5.04
CA VAL A 187 -1.56 10.35 -4.51
C VAL A 187 -2.06 9.19 -5.38
N LEU A 188 -3.34 9.17 -5.77
CA LEU A 188 -3.90 8.11 -6.61
C LEU A 188 -3.25 8.05 -8.01
N ARG A 189 -2.86 9.19 -8.59
CA ARG A 189 -2.06 9.17 -9.85
C ARG A 189 -0.72 8.48 -9.64
N PHE A 190 -0.08 8.67 -8.48
CA PHE A 190 1.19 8.00 -8.17
C PHE A 190 1.04 6.50 -7.96
N VAL A 191 -0.06 6.07 -7.36
CA VAL A 191 -0.42 4.65 -7.25
C VAL A 191 -0.46 4.02 -8.66
N LYS A 192 -1.14 4.66 -9.60
CA LYS A 192 -1.16 4.20 -11.00
C LYS A 192 0.22 4.22 -11.66
N ALA A 193 0.96 5.32 -11.52
CA ALA A 193 2.29 5.44 -12.11
C ALA A 193 3.28 4.39 -11.56
N ALA A 194 3.19 4.01 -10.30
CA ALA A 194 3.98 2.93 -9.73
C ALA A 194 3.61 1.56 -10.36
N ALA A 195 2.31 1.29 -10.50
CA ALA A 195 1.84 0.07 -11.15
C ALA A 195 2.27 0.01 -12.64
N GLU A 196 2.13 1.10 -13.38
CA GLU A 196 2.59 1.21 -14.78
C GLU A 196 4.09 0.94 -14.96
N ARG A 197 4.89 1.13 -13.91
CA ARG A 197 6.32 0.78 -13.86
C ARG A 197 6.58 -0.68 -13.48
N GLY A 198 5.54 -1.49 -13.36
CA GLY A 198 5.64 -2.91 -13.03
C GLY A 198 5.67 -3.22 -11.53
N VAL A 199 5.50 -2.22 -10.66
CA VAL A 199 5.42 -2.43 -9.21
C VAL A 199 4.03 -2.96 -8.84
N GLY A 200 3.95 -4.03 -8.06
CA GLY A 200 2.71 -4.47 -7.45
C GLY A 200 2.31 -3.48 -6.34
N VAL A 201 1.08 -3.00 -6.35
CA VAL A 201 0.61 -2.07 -5.32
C VAL A 201 -0.51 -2.69 -4.51
N VAL A 202 -0.35 -2.73 -3.20
CA VAL A 202 -1.41 -3.06 -2.24
C VAL A 202 -1.92 -1.75 -1.66
N LEU A 203 -3.13 -1.35 -2.04
CA LEU A 203 -3.78 -0.15 -1.55
C LEU A 203 -4.81 -0.52 -0.49
N ILE A 204 -4.55 -0.14 0.77
CA ILE A 204 -5.50 -0.32 1.84
C ILE A 204 -6.27 0.98 2.02
N THR A 205 -7.58 0.91 1.98
CA THR A 205 -8.43 2.08 2.21
C THR A 205 -9.85 1.67 2.64
N HIS A 206 -10.50 2.54 3.37
CA HIS A 206 -11.94 2.45 3.67
C HIS A 206 -12.80 3.26 2.67
N ASN A 207 -12.18 3.85 1.65
CA ASN A 207 -12.89 4.65 0.65
C ASN A 207 -13.05 3.89 -0.67
N PRO A 208 -14.25 3.34 -0.98
CA PRO A 208 -14.49 2.57 -2.20
C PRO A 208 -14.30 3.38 -3.48
N HIS A 209 -14.59 4.68 -3.45
CA HIS A 209 -14.39 5.55 -4.61
C HIS A 209 -12.90 5.66 -4.97
N HIS A 210 -12.03 5.85 -3.97
CA HIS A 210 -10.59 5.93 -4.21
C HIS A 210 -10.04 4.60 -4.71
N ALA A 211 -10.47 3.48 -4.11
CA ALA A 211 -10.09 2.15 -4.56
C ALA A 211 -10.52 1.90 -6.01
N TYR A 212 -11.77 2.20 -6.35
CA TYR A 212 -12.32 1.95 -7.68
C TYR A 212 -11.65 2.76 -8.79
N LEU A 213 -11.13 3.97 -8.47
CA LEU A 213 -10.41 4.82 -9.43
C LEU A 213 -9.08 4.23 -9.89
N VAL A 214 -8.44 3.39 -9.09
CA VAL A 214 -7.06 2.91 -9.36
C VAL A 214 -6.92 1.40 -9.31
N GLY A 215 -7.86 0.69 -8.67
CA GLY A 215 -7.80 -0.75 -8.42
C GLY A 215 -7.92 -1.58 -9.69
N SER A 216 -7.17 -2.65 -9.73
CA SER A 216 -7.30 -3.73 -10.73
C SER A 216 -8.04 -4.92 -10.14
N HIS A 217 -7.92 -5.11 -8.83
CA HIS A 217 -8.47 -6.21 -8.05
C HIS A 217 -8.91 -5.72 -6.67
N PHE A 218 -10.02 -6.22 -6.15
CA PHE A 218 -10.63 -5.78 -4.90
C PHE A 218 -10.86 -6.95 -3.97
N VAL A 219 -10.35 -6.82 -2.75
CA VAL A 219 -10.58 -7.76 -1.65
C VAL A 219 -11.24 -6.99 -0.51
N LEU A 220 -12.43 -7.41 -0.12
CA LEU A 220 -13.12 -6.84 1.03
C LEU A 220 -12.96 -7.77 2.23
N LEU A 221 -12.45 -7.21 3.32
CA LEU A 221 -12.36 -7.91 4.59
C LEU A 221 -13.52 -7.49 5.50
N ASN A 222 -14.17 -8.47 6.09
CA ASN A 222 -15.18 -8.28 7.11
C ASN A 222 -14.92 -9.27 8.28
N MET A 223 -14.71 -8.76 9.49
CA MET A 223 -14.47 -9.55 10.72
C MET A 223 -13.43 -10.67 10.55
N GLY A 224 -12.36 -10.38 9.78
CA GLY A 224 -11.24 -11.30 9.54
C GLY A 224 -11.44 -12.30 8.40
N GLU A 225 -12.53 -12.22 7.67
CA GLU A 225 -12.86 -13.07 6.52
C GLU A 225 -12.89 -12.23 5.23
N GLN A 226 -12.71 -12.88 4.09
CA GLN A 226 -12.91 -12.26 2.78
C GLN A 226 -14.38 -12.37 2.40
N SER A 227 -15.09 -11.24 2.35
CA SER A 227 -16.49 -11.18 1.91
C SER A 227 -16.61 -10.91 0.41
N LEU A 228 -15.59 -10.33 -0.21
CA LEU A 228 -15.48 -10.13 -1.65
C LEU A 228 -14.04 -10.39 -2.09
N ASP A 229 -13.90 -11.01 -3.25
CA ASP A 229 -12.63 -11.19 -3.97
C ASP A 229 -12.97 -11.13 -5.47
N ALA A 230 -12.66 -10.00 -6.15
CA ALA A 230 -13.13 -9.74 -7.49
C ALA A 230 -12.18 -8.83 -8.30
N ASP A 231 -12.06 -9.11 -9.58
CA ASP A 231 -11.38 -8.22 -10.53
C ASP A 231 -12.26 -6.99 -10.85
N TYR A 232 -11.62 -5.92 -11.33
CA TYR A 232 -12.30 -4.67 -11.73
C TYR A 232 -13.46 -4.88 -12.71
N SER A 233 -13.37 -5.88 -13.59
CA SER A 233 -14.41 -6.22 -14.57
C SER A 233 -15.64 -6.93 -13.97
N GLU A 234 -15.53 -7.43 -12.74
CA GLU A 234 -16.52 -8.29 -12.09
C GLU A 234 -17.36 -7.54 -11.06
N VAL A 235 -16.92 -6.35 -10.64
CA VAL A 235 -17.59 -5.56 -9.61
C VAL A 235 -17.81 -4.12 -10.04
N THR A 236 -18.96 -3.55 -9.71
CA THR A 236 -19.25 -2.12 -9.91
C THR A 236 -18.93 -1.32 -8.64
N LEU A 237 -18.74 0.01 -8.79
CA LEU A 237 -18.56 0.89 -7.64
C LEU A 237 -19.75 0.83 -6.66
N GLU A 238 -20.96 0.69 -7.20
CA GLU A 238 -22.18 0.59 -6.39
C GLU A 238 -22.18 -0.70 -5.55
N GLN A 239 -21.85 -1.84 -6.17
CA GLN A 239 -21.69 -3.12 -5.46
C GLN A 239 -20.61 -3.04 -4.40
N LEU A 240 -19.43 -2.50 -4.73
CA LEU A 240 -18.33 -2.36 -3.79
C LEU A 240 -18.73 -1.48 -2.59
N THR A 241 -19.46 -0.39 -2.84
CA THR A 241 -19.95 0.51 -1.79
C THR A 241 -20.99 -0.17 -0.92
N LEU A 242 -21.90 -0.94 -1.50
CA LEU A 242 -22.95 -1.67 -0.79
C LEU A 242 -22.36 -2.77 0.11
N GLU A 243 -21.41 -3.54 -0.42
CA GLU A 243 -20.71 -4.59 0.35
C GLU A 243 -19.93 -4.00 1.53
N MET A 244 -19.24 -2.86 1.31
CA MET A 244 -18.53 -2.17 2.39
C MET A 244 -19.48 -1.62 3.47
N ALA A 245 -20.68 -1.21 3.09
CA ALA A 245 -21.69 -0.72 4.03
C ALA A 245 -22.40 -1.86 4.80
N GLY A 246 -21.93 -3.10 4.65
CA GLY A 246 -22.53 -4.25 5.34
C GLY A 246 -23.93 -4.58 4.83
N GLY A 247 -24.14 -4.63 3.51
CA GLY A 247 -25.39 -4.90 2.77
C GLY A 247 -26.68 -5.21 3.52
N GLY A 248 -26.61 -6.06 4.55
CA GLY A 248 -27.74 -6.39 5.41
C GLY A 248 -27.88 -5.51 6.66
N GLU A 249 -26.82 -4.82 7.13
CA GLU A 249 -26.88 -3.96 8.32
C GLU A 249 -27.57 -2.61 8.02
N LEU A 250 -27.42 -2.07 6.81
CA LEU A 250 -28.14 -0.86 6.40
C LEU A 250 -29.66 -1.06 6.36
N ASP A 251 -30.13 -2.24 5.95
CA ASP A 251 -31.55 -2.56 5.96
C ASP A 251 -32.07 -2.73 7.39
N SER A 252 -31.29 -3.30 8.30
CA SER A 252 -31.67 -3.41 9.71
C SER A 252 -31.65 -2.04 10.42
N LEU A 253 -30.62 -1.19 10.16
CA LEU A 253 -30.57 0.18 10.69
C LEU A 253 -31.71 1.06 10.14
N ASN A 254 -32.04 0.96 8.86
CA ASN A 254 -33.20 1.64 8.29
C ASN A 254 -34.52 1.16 8.90
N HIS A 255 -34.61 -0.10 9.27
CA HIS A 255 -35.77 -0.65 9.96
C HIS A 255 -35.88 -0.16 11.42
N GLU A 256 -34.75 -0.02 12.12
CA GLU A 256 -34.70 0.52 13.49
C GLU A 256 -34.99 2.04 13.53
N LEU A 257 -34.45 2.81 12.57
CA LEU A 257 -34.67 4.26 12.49
C LEU A 257 -36.11 4.64 12.05
N ARG A 258 -36.91 3.69 11.53
CA ARG A 258 -38.32 3.86 11.16
C ARG A 258 -39.31 3.42 12.27
N ARG A 259 -38.82 2.92 13.40
CA ARG A 259 -39.57 2.63 14.60
C ARG A 259 -39.52 3.80 15.57
#